data_b2c4f801e1c11b70e37967406437843f
#
_entry.id   b2c4f801e1c11b70e37967406437843f
#
_cell.length_a   1.000
_cell.length_b   1.000
_cell.length_c   1.000
_cell.angle_alpha   90.00
_cell.angle_beta   90.00
_cell.angle_gamma   90.00
#
_symmetry.space_group_name_H-M   'P 1'
#
loop_
_entity.id
_entity.type
_entity.pdbx_description
1 polymer ?
#
loop_
_entity_poly.entity_id
_entity_poly.type
_entity_poly.pdbx_seq_one_letter_code
_entity_poly.pdbx_strand_id
1 'polypeptide(L)' 'MKVKSNKQRTCPFCGEEKLYYKEVHFEREMCYFPWQCLDCEHEGEEWYSMEFIGHDIIDENGDIIEIEDKMIEGE' A
#
# COMPACT_ATOMS: atom_id res chain seq x y z
N MET A 1 -18.37 -2.38 -18.42
CA MET A 1 -18.87 -2.74 -17.10
C MET A 1 -18.84 -1.54 -16.19
N LYS A 2 -19.91 -1.34 -15.43
CA LYS A 2 -19.96 -0.22 -14.55
C LYS A 2 -19.46 -0.55 -13.19
N VAL A 3 -18.79 0.39 -12.54
CA VAL A 3 -18.35 0.19 -11.19
C VAL A 3 -19.12 1.11 -10.28
N LYS A 4 -19.31 0.70 -9.04
CA LYS A 4 -20.05 1.49 -8.10
C LYS A 4 -19.18 2.41 -7.29
N SER A 5 -17.91 2.11 -7.19
CA SER A 5 -17.05 2.90 -6.35
C SER A 5 -15.61 2.72 -6.75
N ASN A 6 -14.78 3.68 -6.43
CA ASN A 6 -13.35 3.54 -6.57
C ASN A 6 -12.70 3.93 -5.26
N LYS A 7 -13.39 3.66 -4.16
CA LYS A 7 -12.89 4.01 -2.87
C LYS A 7 -11.95 2.94 -2.36
N GLN A 8 -11.00 3.37 -1.55
CA GLN A 8 -10.07 2.45 -0.93
C GLN A 8 -10.81 1.42 -0.12
N ARG A 9 -10.38 0.19 -0.18
CA ARG A 9 -10.92 -0.92 0.62
C ARG A 9 -12.36 -1.27 0.31
N THR A 10 -12.84 -0.85 -0.83
CA THR A 10 -14.22 -1.08 -1.19
C THR A 10 -14.29 -1.77 -2.53
N CYS A 11 -15.09 -2.80 -2.63
CA CYS A 11 -15.25 -3.50 -3.89
C CYS A 11 -15.89 -2.58 -4.92
N PRO A 12 -15.25 -2.35 -6.05
CA PRO A 12 -15.83 -1.43 -7.03
C PRO A 12 -17.10 -1.95 -7.66
N PHE A 13 -17.33 -3.25 -7.65
CA PHE A 13 -18.48 -3.80 -8.33
C PHE A 13 -19.73 -3.82 -7.45
N CYS A 14 -19.64 -4.20 -6.20
CA CYS A 14 -20.81 -4.26 -5.38
C CYS A 14 -20.88 -3.19 -4.31
N GLY A 15 -19.77 -2.48 -4.07
CA GLY A 15 -19.76 -1.39 -3.12
C GLY A 15 -19.61 -1.81 -1.67
N GLU A 16 -19.32 -3.07 -1.42
CA GLU A 16 -19.18 -3.52 -0.04
C GLU A 16 -17.72 -3.52 0.38
N GLU A 17 -17.48 -3.39 1.67
CA GLU A 17 -16.12 -3.38 2.19
C GLU A 17 -15.75 -4.77 2.67
N LYS A 18 -15.83 -5.73 1.80
CA LYS A 18 -15.58 -7.11 2.15
C LYS A 18 -14.48 -7.71 1.28
N LEU A 19 -13.40 -6.98 1.14
CA LEU A 19 -12.30 -7.45 0.31
C LEU A 19 -11.35 -8.31 1.12
N TYR A 20 -10.96 -9.44 0.53
CA TYR A 20 -9.95 -10.29 1.12
C TYR A 20 -8.67 -10.02 0.37
N TYR A 21 -7.67 -9.48 1.04
CA TYR A 21 -6.42 -9.10 0.39
C TYR A 21 -5.43 -10.25 0.41
N LYS A 22 -4.72 -10.39 -0.68
CA LYS A 22 -3.69 -11.38 -0.76
C LYS A 22 -2.34 -10.69 -0.58
N GLU A 23 -1.28 -11.38 -0.95
CA GLU A 23 0.04 -10.86 -0.68
C GLU A 23 0.33 -9.63 -1.50
N VAL A 24 0.95 -8.63 -0.89
CA VAL A 24 1.25 -7.39 -1.59
C VAL A 24 2.38 -7.59 -2.58
N HIS A 25 2.30 -6.90 -3.70
CA HIS A 25 3.33 -6.95 -4.72
C HIS A 25 3.86 -5.54 -4.95
N PHE A 26 5.16 -5.45 -5.19
CA PHE A 26 5.80 -4.17 -5.38
C PHE A 26 6.27 -4.04 -6.82
N GLU A 27 6.06 -2.85 -7.40
CA GLU A 27 6.51 -2.57 -8.73
C GLU A 27 7.08 -1.18 -8.77
N ARG A 28 8.39 -1.05 -8.73
CA ARG A 28 9.06 0.23 -8.75
C ARG A 28 8.59 1.05 -7.55
N GLU A 29 7.98 2.17 -7.83
CA GLU A 29 7.53 3.03 -6.74
C GLU A 29 6.06 2.85 -6.45
N MET A 30 5.50 1.71 -6.84
CA MET A 30 4.11 1.44 -6.60
C MET A 30 3.97 0.07 -5.98
N CYS A 31 2.85 -0.16 -5.36
CA CYS A 31 2.56 -1.50 -4.87
C CYS A 31 1.09 -1.77 -5.04
N TYR A 32 0.71 -3.02 -5.05
CA TYR A 32 -0.69 -3.34 -5.17
C TYR A 32 -1.02 -4.56 -4.33
N PHE A 33 -2.26 -4.59 -3.88
CA PHE A 33 -2.77 -5.70 -3.10
C PHE A 33 -3.82 -6.39 -3.93
N PRO A 34 -3.55 -7.60 -4.42
CA PRO A 34 -4.61 -8.35 -5.08
C PRO A 34 -5.70 -8.66 -4.08
N TRP A 35 -6.93 -8.59 -4.51
CA TRP A 35 -8.04 -8.84 -3.60
C TRP A 35 -9.15 -9.63 -4.27
N GLN A 36 -9.97 -10.24 -3.45
CA GLN A 36 -11.17 -10.89 -3.92
C GLN A 36 -12.30 -10.44 -3.00
N CYS A 37 -13.41 -10.04 -3.58
CA CYS A 37 -14.56 -9.63 -2.79
C CYS A 37 -15.25 -10.86 -2.25
N LEU A 38 -15.49 -10.89 -0.95
CA LEU A 38 -16.13 -12.04 -0.34
C LEU A 38 -17.62 -12.03 -0.57
N ASP A 39 -18.16 -10.94 -1.11
CA ASP A 39 -19.58 -10.84 -1.33
C ASP A 39 -19.96 -11.18 -2.76
N CYS A 40 -19.33 -10.57 -3.74
CA CYS A 40 -19.67 -10.80 -5.14
C CYS A 40 -18.63 -11.62 -5.89
N GLU A 41 -17.52 -11.94 -5.23
CA GLU A 41 -16.50 -12.82 -5.79
C GLU A 41 -15.72 -12.26 -6.97
N HIS A 42 -15.81 -10.98 -7.22
CA HIS A 42 -14.95 -10.37 -8.22
C HIS A 42 -13.54 -10.22 -7.65
N GLU A 43 -12.57 -10.10 -8.52
CA GLU A 43 -11.19 -9.96 -8.12
C GLU A 43 -10.61 -8.72 -8.74
N GLY A 44 -9.61 -8.17 -8.10
CA GLY A 44 -8.94 -6.99 -8.63
C GLY A 44 -7.65 -6.73 -7.91
N GLU A 45 -7.12 -5.54 -8.12
CA GLU A 45 -5.88 -5.11 -7.50
C GLU A 45 -6.06 -3.69 -7.01
N GLU A 46 -5.64 -3.45 -5.79
CA GLU A 46 -5.75 -2.12 -5.22
C GLU A 46 -4.35 -1.51 -5.23
N TRP A 47 -4.16 -0.43 -5.93
CA TRP A 47 -2.85 0.14 -6.19
C TRP A 47 -2.57 1.36 -5.34
N TYR A 48 -1.32 1.48 -4.92
CA TYR A 48 -0.87 2.62 -4.13
C TYR A 48 0.47 3.08 -4.66
N SER A 49 0.72 4.37 -4.59
CA SER A 49 2.04 4.85 -4.90
C SER A 49 2.81 4.99 -3.60
N MET A 50 4.11 4.71 -3.64
CA MET A 50 4.96 4.79 -2.49
C MET A 50 5.86 5.98 -2.62
N GLU A 51 6.01 6.74 -1.54
CA GLU A 51 6.89 7.86 -1.51
C GLU A 51 7.97 7.61 -0.49
N PHE A 52 9.19 7.91 -0.85
CA PHE A 52 10.28 7.76 0.09
C PHE A 52 10.13 8.82 1.16
N ILE A 53 10.13 8.41 2.40
CA ILE A 53 10.01 9.33 3.49
C ILE A 53 11.33 9.46 4.24
N GLY A 54 12.08 8.40 4.30
CA GLY A 54 13.36 8.45 5.02
C GLY A 54 13.72 7.07 5.52
N HIS A 55 14.78 7.02 6.28
CA HIS A 55 15.25 5.77 6.85
C HIS A 55 15.32 5.89 8.36
N ASP A 56 15.11 4.78 9.03
CA ASP A 56 15.57 4.63 10.38
C ASP A 56 16.76 3.68 10.28
N ILE A 57 17.83 3.99 10.97
CA ILE A 57 19.00 3.13 10.96
C ILE A 57 19.08 2.43 12.30
N ILE A 58 19.25 1.13 12.26
CA ILE A 58 19.23 0.33 13.47
C ILE A 58 20.63 -0.18 13.73
N ASP A 59 21.16 0.05 14.94
CA ASP A 59 22.51 -0.35 15.26
C ASP A 59 22.55 -1.79 15.70
N GLU A 60 23.69 -2.25 16.16
CA GLU A 60 23.88 -3.63 16.49
C GLU A 60 23.08 -4.06 17.66
N ASN A 61 22.65 -3.15 18.50
CA ASN A 61 21.86 -3.48 19.66
C ASN A 61 20.37 -3.42 19.40
N GLY A 62 19.98 -3.07 18.20
CA GLY A 62 18.58 -2.96 17.89
C GLY A 62 18.00 -1.58 18.19
N ASP A 63 18.84 -0.62 18.50
CA ASP A 63 18.35 0.73 18.80
C ASP A 63 18.39 1.60 17.55
N ILE A 64 17.50 2.55 17.50
CA ILE A 64 17.42 3.42 16.35
C ILE A 64 18.41 4.57 16.52
N ILE A 65 19.23 4.76 15.51
CA ILE A 65 20.20 5.83 15.50
C ILE A 65 19.55 7.04 14.91
N GLU A 66 19.63 8.16 15.64
CA GLU A 66 19.02 9.36 15.16
C GLU A 66 19.85 9.98 14.08
N ILE A 67 19.24 10.39 12.99
CA ILE A 67 19.91 10.99 11.88
C ILE A 67 19.72 12.49 11.98
N GLU A 68 20.81 13.19 12.17
CA GLU A 68 20.69 14.57 12.37
C GLU A 68 20.54 15.38 11.18
N ASP A 69 20.98 14.97 10.08
CA ASP A 69 20.99 15.78 9.00
C ASP A 69 19.95 15.62 8.13
N LYS A 70 19.38 16.30 7.97
CA LYS A 70 18.37 16.12 7.19
C LYS A 70 18.59 16.54 5.91
N MET A 71 18.93 16.57 5.48
CA MET A 71 19.15 16.79 4.59
C MET A 71 18.95 16.65 3.68
N ILE A 72 18.58 16.67 3.44
CA ILE A 72 18.40 16.43 2.74
C ILE A 72 18.13 17.01 1.95
N GLU A 73 18.04 17.61 1.73
CA GLU A 73 18.00 18.20 1.19
C GLU A 73 18.38 18.24 0.29
N GLY A 74 18.34 18.02 -0.13
CA GLY A 74 18.75 18.04 -0.84
C GLY A 74 19.46 18.04 -1.34
N GLU A 75 19.61 17.97 -1.29
CA GLU A 75 20.37 18.02 -1.65
C GLU A 75 20.56 17.76 -2.10
#